data_06ae3a185be994e5197bb8a6e8c17e8c
#
_entry.id   06ae3a185be994e5197bb8a6e8c17e8c
#
_cell.length_a   1.000
_cell.length_b   1.000
_cell.length_c   1.000
_cell.angle_alpha   90.00
_cell.angle_beta   90.00
_cell.angle_gamma   90.00
#
_symmetry.space_group_name_H-M   'P 1'
#
loop_
_entity.id
_entity.type
_entity.pdbx_description
1 polymer ?
#
loop_
_entity_poly.entity_id
_entity_poly.type
_entity_poly.pdbx_seq_one_letter_code
_entity_poly.pdbx_strand_id
1 'polypeptide(L)'
;NVAVLSVILAVVAYAIITGLRPSACRAAVMAVIFFGGMLFGREPRVFNSTAAAALVILLFDTNQLFLPGFQLSFCVVISIVALATPISKYLHRPFQPDPFLPKSLIAPGRRALNSVSRKITGLTAMSIAAWAGSSLLTWYFFGLITPVSIIANLLLIPLAFMVLGSTALAVILAPVGHPLPAEIVNESNALWAKTAAATASTRGAGPTSA
;
A
#
# COMPACT_ATOMS: atom_id res chain seq x y z
N ASN A 1 -19.17 12.57 8.19
CA ASN A 1 -19.77 12.16 6.90
C ASN A 1 -19.19 12.94 5.70
N VAL A 2 -18.99 14.27 5.83
CA VAL A 2 -18.43 15.10 4.73
C VAL A 2 -17.02 14.65 4.31
N ALA A 3 -16.15 14.36 5.30
CA ALA A 3 -14.79 13.87 5.02
C ALA A 3 -14.78 12.53 4.27
N VAL A 4 -15.68 11.61 4.60
CA VAL A 4 -15.78 10.32 3.92
C VAL A 4 -16.27 10.50 2.48
N LEU A 5 -17.24 11.38 2.28
CA LEU A 5 -17.76 11.70 0.95
C LEU A 5 -16.68 12.35 0.07
N SER A 6 -15.89 13.28 0.63
CA SER A 6 -14.78 13.90 -0.13
C SER A 6 -13.71 12.89 -0.53
N VAL A 7 -13.40 11.90 0.31
CA VAL A 7 -12.46 10.82 -0.04
C VAL A 7 -13.01 9.95 -1.15
N ILE A 8 -14.29 9.57 -1.11
CA ILE A 8 -14.94 8.79 -2.18
C ILE A 8 -14.87 9.56 -3.49
N LEU A 9 -15.24 10.84 -3.46
CA LEU A 9 -15.21 11.69 -4.67
C LEU A 9 -13.80 11.82 -5.25
N ALA A 10 -12.79 12.02 -4.38
CA ALA A 10 -11.39 12.10 -4.78
C ALA A 10 -10.89 10.80 -5.43
N VAL A 11 -11.25 9.65 -4.88
CA VAL A 11 -10.85 8.34 -5.41
C VAL A 11 -11.51 8.07 -6.77
N VAL A 12 -12.79 8.43 -6.92
CA VAL A 12 -13.49 8.29 -8.21
C VAL A 12 -12.91 9.24 -9.26
N ALA A 13 -12.67 10.51 -8.88
CA ALA A 13 -12.02 11.47 -9.76
C ALA A 13 -10.63 11.01 -10.21
N TYR A 14 -9.83 10.46 -9.27
CA TYR A 14 -8.54 9.87 -9.59
C TYR A 14 -8.65 8.73 -10.61
N ALA A 15 -9.60 7.82 -10.43
CA ALA A 15 -9.82 6.70 -11.37
C ALA A 15 -10.18 7.19 -12.78
N ILE A 16 -10.96 8.27 -12.89
CA ILE A 16 -11.32 8.88 -14.17
C ILE A 16 -10.10 9.56 -14.81
N ILE A 17 -9.37 10.37 -14.04
CA ILE A 17 -8.17 11.08 -14.52
C ILE A 17 -7.08 10.12 -15.00
N THR A 18 -6.94 8.97 -14.35
CA THR A 18 -5.96 7.93 -14.76
C THR A 18 -6.41 7.11 -15.97
N GLY A 19 -7.54 7.47 -16.61
CA GLY A 19 -8.05 6.79 -17.80
C GLY A 19 -8.67 5.43 -17.53
N LEU A 20 -9.29 5.24 -16.35
CA LEU A 20 -10.01 4.02 -15.96
C LEU A 20 -9.17 2.73 -16.09
N ARG A 21 -7.87 2.81 -15.82
CA ARG A 21 -7.01 1.63 -15.86
C ARG A 21 -7.55 0.54 -14.93
N PRO A 22 -7.53 -0.75 -15.34
CA PRO A 22 -8.13 -1.83 -14.56
C PRO A 22 -7.65 -1.91 -13.10
N SER A 23 -6.37 -1.57 -12.84
CA SER A 23 -5.82 -1.51 -11.47
C SER A 23 -6.40 -0.36 -10.65
N ALA A 24 -6.57 0.81 -11.25
CA ALA A 24 -7.16 1.99 -10.59
C ALA A 24 -8.65 1.77 -10.32
N CYS A 25 -9.39 1.20 -11.27
CA CYS A 25 -10.80 0.86 -11.10
C CYS A 25 -11.02 -0.12 -9.95
N ARG A 26 -10.21 -1.20 -9.85
CA ARG A 26 -10.31 -2.14 -8.74
C ARG A 26 -10.06 -1.46 -7.38
N ALA A 27 -9.01 -0.65 -7.28
CA ALA A 27 -8.71 0.08 -6.06
C ALA A 27 -9.85 1.07 -5.71
N ALA A 28 -10.40 1.77 -6.70
CA ALA A 28 -11.52 2.70 -6.51
C ALA A 28 -12.78 1.98 -6.02
N VAL A 29 -13.16 0.86 -6.64
CA VAL A 29 -14.33 0.08 -6.22
C VAL A 29 -14.16 -0.43 -4.78
N MET A 30 -12.98 -0.97 -4.43
CA MET A 30 -12.69 -1.40 -3.05
C MET A 30 -12.81 -0.25 -2.06
N ALA A 31 -12.25 0.93 -2.40
CA ALA A 31 -12.30 2.10 -1.53
C ALA A 31 -13.73 2.65 -1.38
N VAL A 32 -14.49 2.73 -2.48
CA VAL A 32 -15.88 3.20 -2.46
C VAL A 32 -16.75 2.30 -1.60
N ILE A 33 -16.62 0.98 -1.71
CA ILE A 33 -17.38 0.04 -0.90
C ILE A 33 -16.98 0.12 0.57
N PHE A 34 -15.67 0.23 0.85
CA PHE A 34 -15.16 0.34 2.22
C PHE A 34 -15.65 1.64 2.89
N PHE A 35 -15.42 2.77 2.26
CA PHE A 35 -15.82 4.07 2.79
C PHE A 35 -17.35 4.27 2.75
N GLY A 36 -18.03 3.70 1.75
CA GLY A 36 -19.48 3.69 1.70
C GLY A 36 -20.09 2.98 2.89
N GLY A 37 -19.51 1.85 3.34
CA GLY A 37 -19.94 1.18 4.56
C GLY A 37 -19.87 2.08 5.80
N MET A 38 -18.85 2.94 5.90
CA MET A 38 -18.74 3.94 6.99
C MET A 38 -19.85 4.99 6.94
N LEU A 39 -20.29 5.42 5.76
CA LEU A 39 -21.39 6.38 5.62
C LEU A 39 -22.70 5.84 6.16
N PHE A 40 -22.94 4.54 6.04
CA PHE A 40 -24.12 3.86 6.57
C PHE A 40 -23.99 3.48 8.05
N GLY A 41 -23.00 4.02 8.78
CA GLY A 41 -22.82 3.78 10.21
C GLY A 41 -22.40 2.35 10.54
N ARG A 42 -21.94 1.57 9.58
CA ARG A 42 -21.42 0.21 9.79
C ARG A 42 -19.91 0.27 10.02
N GLU A 43 -19.39 -0.60 10.87
CA GLU A 43 -17.95 -0.83 10.97
C GLU A 43 -17.49 -1.67 9.77
N PRO A 44 -16.82 -1.08 8.75
CA PRO A 44 -16.44 -1.82 7.58
C PRO A 44 -15.30 -2.78 7.93
N ARG A 45 -15.53 -4.05 7.70
CA ARG A 45 -14.47 -5.06 7.75
C ARG A 45 -13.80 -5.12 6.39
N VAL A 46 -12.50 -4.89 6.33
CA VAL A 46 -11.74 -4.87 5.06
C VAL A 46 -11.98 -6.15 4.25
N PHE A 47 -12.04 -7.29 4.91
CA PHE A 47 -12.29 -8.58 4.25
C PHE A 47 -13.66 -8.60 3.52
N ASN A 48 -14.73 -8.16 4.21
CA ASN A 48 -16.07 -8.12 3.62
C ASN A 48 -16.16 -7.10 2.48
N SER A 49 -15.52 -5.94 2.65
CA SER A 49 -15.48 -4.91 1.61
C SER A 49 -14.72 -5.38 0.37
N THR A 50 -13.62 -6.11 0.56
CA THR A 50 -12.86 -6.70 -0.54
C THR A 50 -13.66 -7.77 -1.28
N ALA A 51 -14.36 -8.64 -0.55
CA ALA A 51 -15.24 -9.65 -1.15
C ALA A 51 -16.41 -9.01 -1.92
N ALA A 52 -17.04 -7.98 -1.35
CA ALA A 52 -18.10 -7.24 -2.03
C ALA A 52 -17.58 -6.54 -3.30
N ALA A 53 -16.38 -5.96 -3.25
CA ALA A 53 -15.75 -5.35 -4.42
C ALA A 53 -15.46 -6.38 -5.52
N ALA A 54 -14.99 -7.57 -5.15
CA ALA A 54 -14.80 -8.66 -6.10
C ALA A 54 -16.09 -9.04 -6.80
N LEU A 55 -17.17 -9.23 -6.04
CA LEU A 55 -18.49 -9.55 -6.58
C LEU A 55 -19.00 -8.47 -7.53
N VAL A 56 -18.89 -7.20 -7.14
CA VAL A 56 -19.32 -6.07 -7.99
C VAL A 56 -18.56 -6.08 -9.32
N ILE A 57 -17.23 -6.24 -9.29
CA ILE A 57 -16.42 -6.26 -10.51
C ILE A 57 -16.78 -7.45 -11.40
N LEU A 58 -16.99 -8.64 -10.82
CA LEU A 58 -17.34 -9.84 -11.56
C LEU A 58 -18.76 -9.82 -12.15
N LEU A 59 -19.67 -9.06 -11.55
CA LEU A 59 -21.01 -8.84 -12.12
C LEU A 59 -20.95 -8.00 -13.39
N PHE A 60 -20.02 -7.06 -13.51
CA PHE A 60 -19.83 -6.24 -14.72
C PHE A 60 -19.01 -6.97 -15.79
N ASP A 61 -17.98 -7.70 -15.38
CA ASP A 61 -17.11 -8.44 -16.30
C ASP A 61 -16.54 -9.70 -15.62
N THR A 62 -17.16 -10.82 -15.89
CA THR A 62 -16.77 -12.13 -15.36
C THR A 62 -15.38 -12.56 -15.83
N ASN A 63 -14.91 -12.08 -16.99
CA ASN A 63 -13.59 -12.43 -17.53
C ASN A 63 -12.45 -11.91 -16.65
N GLN A 64 -12.69 -10.88 -15.83
CA GLN A 64 -11.70 -10.35 -14.89
C GLN A 64 -11.16 -11.43 -13.94
N LEU A 65 -11.95 -12.45 -13.62
CA LEU A 65 -11.53 -13.54 -12.73
C LEU A 65 -10.29 -14.27 -13.26
N PHE A 66 -10.17 -14.42 -14.57
CA PHE A 66 -9.06 -15.13 -15.21
C PHE A 66 -7.84 -14.23 -15.49
N LEU A 67 -7.95 -12.94 -15.28
CA LEU A 67 -6.85 -12.02 -15.50
C LEU A 67 -5.88 -12.06 -14.31
N PRO A 68 -4.56 -12.24 -14.58
CA PRO A 68 -3.53 -12.26 -13.54
C PRO A 68 -3.57 -11.02 -12.63
N GLY A 69 -3.85 -9.86 -13.21
CA GLY A 69 -3.93 -8.60 -12.46
C GLY A 69 -5.06 -8.57 -11.42
N PHE A 70 -6.22 -9.18 -11.73
CA PHE A 70 -7.32 -9.31 -10.77
C PHE A 70 -6.93 -10.24 -9.63
N GLN A 71 -6.46 -11.43 -9.96
CA GLN A 71 -6.07 -12.43 -8.97
C GLN A 71 -4.96 -11.93 -8.04
N LEU A 72 -3.90 -11.34 -8.59
CA LEU A 72 -2.82 -10.75 -7.80
C LEU A 72 -3.32 -9.64 -6.86
N SER A 73 -4.15 -8.74 -7.36
CA SER A 73 -4.66 -7.62 -6.57
C SER A 73 -5.47 -8.09 -5.36
N PHE A 74 -6.40 -9.01 -5.56
CA PHE A 74 -7.26 -9.53 -4.48
C PHE A 74 -6.49 -10.45 -3.53
N CYS A 75 -5.63 -11.34 -4.04
CA CYS A 75 -4.79 -12.20 -3.20
C CYS A 75 -3.87 -11.38 -2.29
N VAL A 76 -3.24 -10.34 -2.80
CA VAL A 76 -2.38 -9.46 -1.98
C VAL A 76 -3.17 -8.80 -0.86
N VAL A 77 -4.34 -8.23 -1.16
CA VAL A 77 -5.19 -7.58 -0.13
C VAL A 77 -5.64 -8.59 0.93
N ILE A 78 -6.13 -9.75 0.52
CA ILE A 78 -6.56 -10.81 1.44
C ILE A 78 -5.38 -11.28 2.30
N SER A 79 -4.21 -11.47 1.72
CA SER A 79 -3.00 -11.89 2.45
C SER A 79 -2.55 -10.85 3.46
N ILE A 80 -2.60 -9.56 3.12
CA ILE A 80 -2.29 -8.48 4.06
C ILE A 80 -3.27 -8.51 5.23
N VAL A 81 -4.56 -8.59 4.96
CA VAL A 81 -5.60 -8.59 6.01
C VAL A 81 -5.48 -9.82 6.93
N ALA A 82 -5.20 -10.98 6.36
CA ALA A 82 -5.09 -12.24 7.12
C ALA A 82 -3.76 -12.36 7.89
N LEU A 83 -2.64 -12.01 7.25
CA LEU A 83 -1.30 -12.35 7.73
C LEU A 83 -0.57 -11.18 8.41
N ALA A 84 -0.86 -9.91 8.06
CA ALA A 84 -0.11 -8.78 8.60
C ALA A 84 -0.24 -8.68 10.13
N THR A 85 -1.44 -8.92 10.68
CA THR A 85 -1.66 -8.86 12.13
C THR A 85 -0.90 -9.93 12.91
N PRO A 86 -0.98 -11.23 12.58
CA PRO A 86 -0.23 -12.26 13.30
C PRO A 86 1.30 -12.09 13.12
N ILE A 87 1.76 -11.77 11.91
CA ILE A 87 3.18 -11.53 11.66
C ILE A 87 3.69 -10.33 12.46
N SER A 88 2.95 -9.22 12.48
CA SER A 88 3.33 -8.03 13.26
C SER A 88 3.41 -8.34 14.76
N LYS A 89 2.47 -9.10 15.30
CA LYS A 89 2.51 -9.54 16.70
C LYS A 89 3.74 -10.40 16.99
N TYR A 90 4.08 -11.30 16.10
CA TYR A 90 5.26 -12.17 16.25
C TYR A 90 6.56 -11.37 16.20
N LEU A 91 6.70 -10.47 15.21
CA LEU A 91 7.88 -9.61 15.07
C LEU A 91 8.04 -8.60 16.23
N HIS A 92 6.94 -8.15 16.82
CA HIS A 92 6.97 -7.16 17.90
C HIS A 92 7.23 -7.78 19.29
N ARG A 93 7.08 -9.10 19.45
CA ARG A 93 7.30 -9.81 20.73
C ARG A 93 8.58 -9.41 21.46
N PRO A 94 9.78 -9.37 20.80
CA PRO A 94 11.03 -9.06 21.49
C PRO A 94 11.13 -7.60 21.97
N PHE A 95 10.29 -6.71 21.42
CA PHE A 95 10.31 -5.26 21.75
C PHE A 95 9.20 -4.87 22.73
N GLN A 96 8.35 -5.79 23.16
CA GLN A 96 7.30 -5.48 24.12
C GLN A 96 7.92 -5.20 25.49
N PRO A 97 7.58 -4.04 26.11
CA PRO A 97 7.91 -3.83 27.53
C PRO A 97 7.12 -4.81 28.37
N ASP A 98 7.70 -5.21 29.52
CA ASP A 98 7.04 -6.09 30.48
C ASP A 98 5.60 -5.60 30.76
N PRO A 99 4.60 -6.49 30.64
CA PRO A 99 3.19 -6.12 30.84
C PRO A 99 2.89 -5.62 32.27
N PHE A 100 3.81 -5.88 33.22
CA PHE A 100 3.70 -5.47 34.61
C PHE A 100 4.30 -4.08 34.92
N LEU A 101 5.01 -3.45 33.97
CA LEU A 101 5.56 -2.11 34.20
C LEU A 101 4.49 -1.03 33.96
N PRO A 102 4.19 -0.18 34.95
CA PRO A 102 3.31 0.96 34.77
C PRO A 102 3.85 1.91 33.69
N LYS A 103 2.96 2.39 32.83
CA LYS A 103 3.31 3.29 31.70
C LYS A 103 4.04 4.58 32.13
N SER A 104 3.88 4.97 33.41
CA SER A 104 4.52 6.16 34.01
C SER A 104 6.02 5.99 34.24
N LEU A 105 6.50 4.75 34.40
CA LEU A 105 7.91 4.45 34.68
C LEU A 105 8.76 4.22 33.42
N ILE A 106 8.14 4.23 32.25
CA ILE A 106 8.85 4.03 30.99
C ILE A 106 9.48 5.36 30.57
N ALA A 107 10.82 5.43 30.55
CA ALA A 107 11.56 6.60 30.08
C ALA A 107 11.08 7.08 28.72
N PRO A 108 11.00 8.41 28.46
CA PRO A 108 10.45 8.97 27.24
C PRO A 108 11.16 8.46 25.97
N GLY A 109 12.49 8.26 26.02
CA GLY A 109 13.26 7.66 24.92
C GLY A 109 12.85 6.23 24.58
N ARG A 110 12.55 5.41 25.61
CA ARG A 110 12.11 4.01 25.42
C ARG A 110 10.68 3.95 24.84
N ARG A 111 9.84 4.94 25.17
CA ARG A 111 8.49 5.09 24.61
C ARG A 111 8.55 5.47 23.12
N ALA A 112 9.44 6.38 22.74
CA ALA A 112 9.69 6.74 21.35
C ALA A 112 10.23 5.55 20.55
N LEU A 113 11.20 4.82 21.09
CA LEU A 113 11.77 3.62 20.47
C LEU A 113 10.71 2.54 20.25
N ASN A 114 9.84 2.28 21.21
CA ASN A 114 8.73 1.35 21.06
C ASN A 114 7.71 1.79 20.02
N SER A 115 7.47 3.08 19.88
CA SER A 115 6.57 3.61 18.87
C SER A 115 7.14 3.43 17.46
N VAL A 116 8.44 3.70 17.29
CA VAL A 116 9.16 3.52 16.02
C VAL A 116 9.27 2.03 15.67
N SER A 117 9.67 1.18 16.62
CA SER A 117 9.77 -0.27 16.40
C SER A 117 8.43 -0.87 15.98
N ARG A 118 7.31 -0.43 16.60
CA ARG A 118 5.98 -0.89 16.23
C ARG A 118 5.58 -0.47 14.82
N LYS A 119 5.97 0.71 14.36
CA LYS A 119 5.74 1.15 12.97
C LYS A 119 6.57 0.33 11.99
N ILE A 120 7.85 0.12 12.28
CA ILE A 120 8.75 -0.67 11.43
C ILE A 120 8.28 -2.12 11.36
N THR A 121 8.00 -2.77 12.47
CA THR A 121 7.49 -4.15 12.49
C THR A 121 6.14 -4.28 11.78
N GLY A 122 5.27 -3.26 11.87
CA GLY A 122 4.02 -3.21 11.12
C GLY A 122 4.25 -3.16 9.61
N LEU A 123 5.12 -2.27 9.14
CA LEU A 123 5.47 -2.16 7.72
C LEU A 123 6.14 -3.43 7.19
N THR A 124 7.06 -4.01 7.95
CA THR A 124 7.72 -5.27 7.60
C THR A 124 6.72 -6.42 7.51
N ALA A 125 5.79 -6.50 8.47
CA ALA A 125 4.74 -7.52 8.47
C ALA A 125 3.81 -7.39 7.25
N MET A 126 3.42 -6.16 6.87
CA MET A 126 2.64 -5.89 5.67
C MET A 126 3.41 -6.29 4.40
N SER A 127 4.71 -5.98 4.33
CA SER A 127 5.55 -6.34 3.18
C SER A 127 5.70 -7.86 3.03
N ILE A 128 5.90 -8.57 4.14
CA ILE A 128 5.98 -10.04 4.14
C ILE A 128 4.63 -10.65 3.74
N ALA A 129 3.53 -10.14 4.27
CA ALA A 129 2.19 -10.61 3.94
C ALA A 129 1.85 -10.37 2.46
N ALA A 130 2.17 -9.21 1.92
CA ALA A 130 2.00 -8.89 0.52
C ALA A 130 2.85 -9.79 -0.38
N TRP A 131 4.12 -10.00 -0.02
CA TRP A 131 5.00 -10.90 -0.74
C TRP A 131 4.49 -12.33 -0.73
N ALA A 132 4.05 -12.84 0.41
CA ALA A 132 3.52 -14.21 0.53
C ALA A 132 2.27 -14.39 -0.34
N GLY A 133 1.37 -13.38 -0.38
CA GLY A 133 0.16 -13.44 -1.20
C GLY A 133 0.41 -13.34 -2.70
N SER A 134 1.44 -12.58 -3.09
CA SER A 134 1.76 -12.42 -4.51
C SER A 134 2.71 -13.48 -5.06
N SER A 135 3.61 -14.03 -4.23
CA SER A 135 4.71 -14.87 -4.68
C SER A 135 4.25 -16.13 -5.42
N LEU A 136 3.21 -16.80 -4.90
CA LEU A 136 2.67 -18.02 -5.52
C LEU A 136 2.10 -17.75 -6.92
N LEU A 137 1.30 -16.71 -7.05
CA LEU A 137 0.71 -16.31 -8.34
C LEU A 137 1.75 -15.73 -9.30
N THR A 138 2.70 -14.96 -8.77
CA THR A 138 3.80 -14.41 -9.58
C THR A 138 4.67 -15.53 -10.13
N TRP A 139 4.94 -16.55 -9.32
CA TRP A 139 5.65 -17.74 -9.80
C TRP A 139 4.85 -18.50 -10.86
N TYR A 140 3.55 -18.69 -10.63
CA TYR A 140 2.68 -19.40 -11.55
C TYR A 140 2.55 -18.70 -12.92
N PHE A 141 2.32 -17.36 -12.92
CA PHE A 141 2.09 -16.62 -14.15
C PHE A 141 3.37 -16.13 -14.84
N PHE A 142 4.42 -15.85 -14.08
CA PHE A 142 5.63 -15.19 -14.59
C PHE A 142 6.90 -15.99 -14.37
N GLY A 143 6.84 -17.13 -13.66
CA GLY A 143 8.02 -17.95 -13.35
C GLY A 143 9.06 -17.27 -12.44
N LEU A 144 8.68 -16.16 -11.78
CA LEU A 144 9.60 -15.33 -11.01
C LEU A 144 9.27 -15.39 -9.52
N ILE A 145 10.30 -15.62 -8.69
CA ILE A 145 10.22 -15.46 -7.24
C ILE A 145 11.20 -14.34 -6.87
N THR A 146 10.69 -13.24 -6.34
CA THR A 146 11.50 -12.06 -6.00
C THR A 146 11.44 -11.76 -4.50
N PRO A 147 12.22 -12.47 -3.65
CA PRO A 147 12.24 -12.21 -2.21
C PRO A 147 12.81 -10.81 -1.87
N VAL A 148 13.59 -10.24 -2.78
CA VAL A 148 14.12 -8.86 -2.67
C VAL A 148 13.00 -7.82 -2.60
N SER A 149 11.81 -8.14 -3.09
CA SER A 149 10.65 -7.23 -3.04
C SER A 149 10.22 -6.88 -1.60
N ILE A 150 10.53 -7.72 -0.60
CA ILE A 150 10.24 -7.41 0.81
C ILE A 150 11.06 -6.20 1.26
N ILE A 151 12.36 -6.21 0.96
CA ILE A 151 13.28 -5.11 1.31
C ILE A 151 12.93 -3.87 0.47
N ALA A 152 12.69 -4.06 -0.82
CA ALA A 152 12.29 -2.99 -1.72
C ALA A 152 11.01 -2.30 -1.23
N ASN A 153 9.98 -3.03 -0.87
CA ASN A 153 8.73 -2.47 -0.35
C ASN A 153 8.93 -1.71 0.96
N LEU A 154 9.79 -2.20 1.85
CA LEU A 154 10.08 -1.52 3.11
C LEU A 154 10.69 -0.13 2.89
N LEU A 155 11.51 0.02 1.84
CA LEU A 155 12.12 1.30 1.46
C LEU A 155 11.17 2.15 0.58
N LEU A 156 10.51 1.52 -0.39
CA LEU A 156 9.65 2.22 -1.34
C LEU A 156 8.37 2.79 -0.71
N ILE A 157 7.76 2.09 0.25
CA ILE A 157 6.51 2.55 0.86
C ILE A 157 6.67 3.92 1.53
N PRO A 158 7.66 4.16 2.43
CA PRO A 158 7.82 5.48 3.03
C PRO A 158 8.25 6.53 1.99
N LEU A 159 9.06 6.15 1.00
CA LEU A 159 9.47 7.06 -0.06
C LEU A 159 8.27 7.47 -0.94
N ALA A 160 7.46 6.53 -1.36
CA ALA A 160 6.24 6.78 -2.12
C ALA A 160 5.26 7.68 -1.34
N PHE A 161 5.13 7.44 -0.02
CA PHE A 161 4.29 8.29 0.83
C PHE A 161 4.79 9.74 0.88
N MET A 162 6.11 9.95 0.97
CA MET A 162 6.70 11.29 0.92
C MET A 162 6.47 11.98 -0.42
N VAL A 163 6.70 11.26 -1.53
CA VAL A 163 6.50 11.80 -2.89
C VAL A 163 5.04 12.14 -3.14
N LEU A 164 4.13 11.22 -2.85
CA LEU A 164 2.69 11.45 -3.02
C LEU A 164 2.18 12.56 -2.10
N GLY A 165 2.65 12.62 -0.86
CA GLY A 165 2.29 13.66 0.10
C GLY A 165 2.76 15.03 -0.35
N SER A 166 4.00 15.15 -0.81
CA SER A 166 4.54 16.43 -1.33
C SER A 166 3.83 16.88 -2.60
N THR A 167 3.52 15.96 -3.52
CA THR A 167 2.80 16.27 -4.74
C THR A 167 1.35 16.70 -4.45
N ALA A 168 0.66 16.00 -3.54
CA ALA A 168 -0.69 16.38 -3.13
C ALA A 168 -0.71 17.75 -2.46
N LEU A 169 0.27 18.03 -1.59
CA LEU A 169 0.42 19.33 -0.96
C LEU A 169 0.71 20.44 -1.98
N ALA A 170 1.57 20.18 -2.97
CA ALA A 170 1.85 21.10 -4.05
C ALA A 170 0.60 21.45 -4.87
N VAL A 171 -0.21 20.44 -5.21
CA VAL A 171 -1.46 20.65 -5.96
C VAL A 171 -2.48 21.46 -5.15
N ILE A 172 -2.58 21.23 -3.82
CA ILE A 172 -3.49 21.97 -2.94
C ILE A 172 -3.05 23.41 -2.77
N LEU A 173 -1.74 23.67 -2.71
CA LEU A 173 -1.18 25.01 -2.51
C LEU A 173 -1.03 25.81 -3.83
N ALA A 174 -1.05 25.14 -4.98
CA ALA A 174 -0.93 25.78 -6.29
C ALA A 174 -1.93 26.95 -6.50
N PRO A 175 -3.22 26.85 -6.14
CA PRO A 175 -4.17 27.96 -6.31
C PRO A 175 -3.93 29.13 -5.34
N VAL A 176 -3.12 28.95 -4.27
CA VAL A 176 -2.85 30.00 -3.27
C VAL A 176 -1.64 30.87 -3.67
N GLY A 177 -1.03 30.64 -4.86
CA GLY A 177 0.02 31.48 -5.42
C GLY A 177 1.40 31.37 -4.73
N HIS A 178 1.58 30.40 -3.84
CA HIS A 178 2.89 30.04 -3.34
C HIS A 178 3.40 28.82 -4.09
N PRO A 179 4.30 28.95 -5.08
CA PRO A 179 4.98 27.79 -5.62
C PRO A 179 5.78 27.18 -4.48
N LEU A 180 5.43 25.96 -4.07
CA LEU A 180 6.39 25.16 -3.35
C LEU A 180 7.67 25.15 -4.21
N PRO A 181 8.85 25.32 -3.60
CA PRO A 181 10.07 25.38 -4.38
C PRO A 181 10.10 24.14 -5.28
N ALA A 182 10.08 24.39 -6.58
CA ALA A 182 10.09 23.37 -7.62
C ALA A 182 11.24 22.37 -7.43
N GLU A 183 12.27 22.78 -6.68
CA GLU A 183 13.38 21.97 -6.22
C GLU A 183 12.95 20.76 -5.40
N ILE A 184 12.06 20.89 -4.42
CA ILE A 184 11.63 19.75 -3.58
C ILE A 184 10.83 18.72 -4.40
N VAL A 185 9.97 19.20 -5.31
CA VAL A 185 9.22 18.32 -6.20
C VAL A 185 10.15 17.67 -7.23
N ASN A 186 11.14 18.40 -7.70
CA ASN A 186 12.08 17.92 -8.70
C ASN A 186 13.10 16.93 -8.12
N GLU A 187 13.60 17.17 -6.90
CA GLU A 187 14.47 16.22 -6.20
C GLU A 187 13.77 14.93 -5.85
N SER A 188 12.53 14.98 -5.36
CA SER A 188 11.76 13.78 -5.06
C SER A 188 11.46 12.96 -6.32
N ASN A 189 11.14 13.63 -7.43
CA ASN A 189 10.92 12.98 -8.72
C ASN A 189 12.23 12.43 -9.32
N ALA A 190 13.36 13.11 -9.14
CA ALA A 190 14.68 12.62 -9.57
C ALA A 190 15.13 11.39 -8.77
N LEU A 191 14.88 11.35 -7.47
CA LEU A 191 15.15 10.16 -6.64
C LEU A 191 14.28 8.98 -7.06
N TRP A 192 13.00 9.22 -7.35
CA TRP A 192 12.10 8.20 -7.85
C TRP A 192 12.52 7.65 -9.21
N ALA A 193 12.93 8.52 -10.13
CA ALA A 193 13.45 8.14 -11.43
C ALA A 193 14.74 7.32 -11.33
N LYS A 194 15.67 7.70 -10.43
CA LYS A 194 16.91 6.97 -10.17
C LYS A 194 16.66 5.59 -9.57
N THR A 195 15.74 5.46 -8.62
CA THR A 195 15.39 4.16 -8.02
C THR A 195 14.68 3.26 -9.03
N ALA A 196 13.80 3.82 -9.87
CA ALA A 196 13.15 3.08 -10.95
C ALA A 196 14.15 2.62 -12.02
N ALA A 197 15.12 3.46 -12.38
CA ALA A 197 16.20 3.10 -13.32
C ALA A 197 17.13 2.02 -12.75
N ALA A 198 17.47 2.10 -11.45
CA ALA A 198 18.28 1.08 -10.79
C ALA A 198 17.58 -0.28 -10.74
N THR A 199 16.27 -0.29 -10.49
CA THR A 199 15.47 -1.53 -10.52
C THR A 199 15.27 -2.08 -11.95
N ALA A 200 15.26 -1.21 -12.96
CA ALA A 200 15.20 -1.63 -14.37
C ALA A 200 16.54 -2.22 -14.86
N SER A 201 17.68 -1.66 -14.43
CA SER A 201 19.00 -2.15 -14.80
C SER A 201 19.31 -3.53 -14.22
N THR A 202 18.82 -3.82 -13.02
CA THR A 202 18.93 -5.17 -12.42
C THR A 202 18.05 -6.20 -13.12
N ARG A 203 16.99 -5.78 -13.83
CA ARG A 203 16.17 -6.66 -14.68
C ARG A 203 16.75 -6.94 -16.04
N GLY A 204 17.58 -6.03 -16.57
CA GLY A 204 18.21 -6.18 -17.90
C GLY A 204 19.46 -7.05 -17.90
N ALA A 205 20.01 -7.42 -16.74
CA ALA A 205 21.17 -8.29 -16.59
C ALA A 205 20.80 -9.78 -16.48
N GLY A 206 19.82 -10.21 -17.28
CA GLY A 206 19.57 -11.63 -17.49
C GLY A 206 20.71 -12.20 -18.37
N PRO A 207 21.19 -13.45 -18.14
CA PRO A 207 22.27 -14.01 -18.90
C PRO A 207 21.85 -14.13 -20.36
N THR A 208 22.58 -13.42 -21.24
CA THR A 208 22.57 -13.70 -22.67
C THR A 208 23.07 -15.13 -22.83
N SER A 209 22.15 -16.02 -23.21
CA SER A 209 22.47 -17.40 -23.61
C SER A 209 23.49 -17.38 -24.72
N ALA A 210 24.69 -17.88 -24.43
CA ALA A 210 25.56 -18.46 -25.42
C ALA A 210 25.19 -19.91 -25.67
#